data_878565a2e222ff5a1531da4922ba465f
#
_entry.id   878565a2e222ff5a1531da4922ba465f
#
_cell.length_a   1.000
_cell.length_b   1.000
_cell.length_c   1.000
_cell.angle_alpha   90.00
_cell.angle_beta   90.00
_cell.angle_gamma   90.00
#
_symmetry.space_group_name_H-M   'P 1'
#
loop_
_entity.id
_entity.type
_entity.pdbx_description
1 polymer ?
#
loop_
_entity_poly.entity_id
_entity_poly.type
_entity_poly.pdbx_seq_one_letter_code
_entity_poly.pdbx_strand_id
1 'polypeptide(L)'
;MQEAVAYLVEKDEVFQKLHQQYGNPFIPTRPEGFQTLCKLILEQQVSIESARACYVKIENALGDVAPKTIFQTSEETLRNCGVSRQKTIYLKALAEAILDKTLVLETLSQKHPDEVRKELIQIKGIGNWTIDVYLMFSLQSQDILPIGDIAVVNTIKELYGCEEKEAMIVLAENWKPYRSMATYFLWHHYLVKRNRQFIF
;
A
#
# COMPACT_ATOMS: atom_id res chain seq x y z
N MET A 1 11.27 -12.56 8.77
CA MET A 1 11.56 -11.15 9.11
C MET A 1 13.03 -10.94 9.48
N GLN A 2 13.55 -11.56 10.53
CA GLN A 2 14.96 -11.42 10.94
C GLN A 2 15.93 -11.80 9.82
N GLU A 3 15.64 -12.86 9.08
CA GLU A 3 16.44 -13.30 7.92
C GLU A 3 16.52 -12.22 6.83
N ALA A 4 15.40 -11.58 6.48
CA ALA A 4 15.38 -10.54 5.47
C ALA A 4 16.19 -9.30 5.88
N VAL A 5 16.12 -8.91 7.17
CA VAL A 5 16.95 -7.83 7.72
C VAL A 5 18.43 -8.20 7.64
N ALA A 6 18.81 -9.41 8.15
CA ALA A 6 20.18 -9.86 8.12
C ALA A 6 20.75 -9.90 6.69
N TYR A 7 19.99 -10.45 5.75
CA TYR A 7 20.36 -10.51 4.33
C TYR A 7 20.67 -9.13 3.73
N LEU A 8 19.77 -8.16 3.94
CA LEU A 8 19.95 -6.82 3.38
C LEU A 8 21.11 -6.06 4.03
N VAL A 9 21.23 -6.17 5.35
CA VAL A 9 22.31 -5.54 6.13
C VAL A 9 23.69 -6.08 5.78
N GLU A 10 23.79 -7.36 5.46
CA GLU A 10 25.03 -7.98 5.00
C GLU A 10 25.41 -7.59 3.59
N LYS A 11 24.45 -7.45 2.69
CA LYS A 11 24.71 -7.26 1.26
C LYS A 11 24.76 -5.79 0.81
N ASP A 12 24.21 -4.87 1.59
CA ASP A 12 24.05 -3.48 1.15
C ASP A 12 24.44 -2.51 2.27
N GLU A 13 25.49 -1.74 2.03
CA GLU A 13 26.02 -0.76 3.00
C GLU A 13 25.00 0.30 3.42
N VAL A 14 24.05 0.64 2.56
CA VAL A 14 23.00 1.61 2.89
C VAL A 14 22.10 1.02 3.96
N PHE A 15 21.62 -0.21 3.79
CA PHE A 15 20.79 -0.87 4.80
C PHE A 15 21.56 -1.16 6.07
N GLN A 16 22.86 -1.46 5.99
CA GLN A 16 23.72 -1.59 7.16
C GLN A 16 23.73 -0.29 7.98
N LYS A 17 23.93 0.86 7.33
CA LYS A 17 23.93 2.19 7.98
C LYS A 17 22.56 2.53 8.56
N LEU A 18 21.48 2.28 7.80
CA LEU A 18 20.12 2.52 8.28
C LEU A 18 19.79 1.66 9.52
N HIS A 19 20.18 0.39 9.50
CA HIS A 19 19.97 -0.51 10.63
C HIS A 19 20.78 -0.10 11.87
N GLN A 20 22.03 0.33 11.70
CA GLN A 20 22.86 0.86 12.79
C GLN A 20 22.25 2.12 13.40
N GLN A 21 21.65 2.98 12.58
CA GLN A 21 21.11 4.26 13.01
C GLN A 21 19.71 4.14 13.63
N TYR A 22 18.84 3.30 13.11
CA TYR A 22 17.41 3.25 13.46
C TYR A 22 16.94 1.91 14.01
N GLY A 23 17.79 0.86 13.95
CA GLY A 23 17.35 -0.51 14.24
C GLY A 23 16.48 -1.13 13.13
N ASN A 24 15.66 -2.09 13.52
CA ASN A 24 14.74 -2.74 12.59
C ASN A 24 13.64 -1.76 12.14
N PRO A 25 13.26 -1.78 10.85
CA PRO A 25 12.16 -0.96 10.40
C PRO A 25 10.83 -1.44 10.98
N PHE A 26 9.89 -0.52 11.12
CA PHE A 26 8.50 -0.88 11.42
C PHE A 26 7.88 -1.56 10.19
N ILE A 27 7.18 -2.67 10.42
CA ILE A 27 6.50 -3.43 9.38
C ILE A 27 4.99 -3.23 9.53
N PRO A 28 4.36 -2.48 8.63
CA PRO A 28 2.92 -2.26 8.67
C PRO A 28 2.16 -3.57 8.40
N THR A 29 1.08 -3.77 9.13
CA THR A 29 0.13 -4.85 8.87
C THR A 29 -1.28 -4.29 8.81
N ARG A 30 -2.08 -4.77 7.85
CA ARG A 30 -3.49 -4.45 7.72
C ARG A 30 -4.29 -5.74 7.49
N PRO A 31 -5.51 -5.84 8.00
CA PRO A 31 -6.37 -6.97 7.65
C PRO A 31 -6.56 -7.09 6.14
N GLU A 32 -6.67 -8.32 5.66
CA GLU A 32 -7.12 -8.56 4.28
C GLU A 32 -8.57 -8.11 4.09
N GLY A 33 -8.96 -7.83 2.84
CA GLY A 33 -10.35 -7.68 2.47
C GLY A 33 -10.78 -6.28 2.03
N PHE A 34 -12.08 -6.15 1.88
CA PHE A 34 -12.75 -4.99 1.27
C PHE A 34 -12.43 -3.66 1.97
N GLN A 35 -12.51 -3.64 3.30
CA GLN A 35 -12.31 -2.41 4.07
C GLN A 35 -10.90 -1.83 3.88
N THR A 36 -9.89 -2.68 3.83
CA THR A 36 -8.51 -2.25 3.58
C THR A 36 -8.35 -1.68 2.18
N LEU A 37 -8.91 -2.32 1.16
CA LEU A 37 -8.91 -1.77 -0.21
C LEU A 37 -9.65 -0.42 -0.29
N CYS A 38 -10.77 -0.27 0.42
CA CYS A 38 -11.46 1.02 0.54
C CYS A 38 -10.55 2.10 1.16
N LYS A 39 -9.86 1.78 2.27
CA LYS A 39 -8.91 2.69 2.91
C LYS A 39 -7.80 3.09 1.94
N LEU A 40 -7.20 2.14 1.22
CA LEU A 40 -6.16 2.41 0.24
C LEU A 40 -6.65 3.31 -0.92
N ILE A 41 -7.88 3.11 -1.40
CA ILE A 41 -8.49 4.01 -2.39
C ILE A 41 -8.63 5.44 -1.82
N LEU A 42 -9.05 5.56 -0.57
CA LEU A 42 -9.19 6.87 0.09
C LEU A 42 -7.85 7.55 0.34
N GLU A 43 -6.76 6.80 0.54
CA GLU A 43 -5.41 7.30 0.76
C GLU A 43 -4.72 7.82 -0.51
N GLN A 44 -5.23 7.53 -1.69
CA GLN A 44 -4.63 8.00 -2.95
C GLN A 44 -4.57 9.53 -2.99
N GLN A 45 -3.36 10.10 -3.21
CA GLN A 45 -3.12 11.53 -3.43
C GLN A 45 -3.58 12.48 -2.30
N VAL A 46 -3.72 11.97 -1.08
CA VAL A 46 -4.05 12.78 0.11
C VAL A 46 -3.22 12.33 1.31
N SER A 47 -3.22 13.10 2.40
CA SER A 47 -2.58 12.66 3.63
C SER A 47 -3.33 11.48 4.27
N ILE A 48 -2.62 10.63 4.99
CA ILE A 48 -3.20 9.47 5.70
C ILE A 48 -4.26 9.95 6.71
N GLU A 49 -4.00 11.05 7.41
CA GLU A 49 -4.94 11.64 8.37
C GLU A 49 -6.25 12.06 7.71
N SER A 50 -6.17 12.69 6.53
CA SER A 50 -7.35 13.09 5.75
C SER A 50 -8.15 11.88 5.28
N ALA A 51 -7.48 10.84 4.78
CA ALA A 51 -8.12 9.60 4.36
C ALA A 51 -8.79 8.88 5.54
N ARG A 52 -8.12 8.81 6.69
CA ARG A 52 -8.67 8.24 7.92
C ARG A 52 -9.91 8.98 8.40
N ALA A 53 -9.86 10.32 8.44
CA ALA A 53 -11.01 11.12 8.82
C ALA A 53 -12.21 10.90 7.89
N CYS A 54 -11.95 10.75 6.57
CA CYS A 54 -12.97 10.41 5.59
C CYS A 54 -13.57 9.02 5.85
N TYR A 55 -12.72 8.00 6.10
CA TYR A 55 -13.17 6.64 6.37
C TYR A 55 -14.04 6.55 7.64
N VAL A 56 -13.64 7.22 8.72
CA VAL A 56 -14.43 7.29 9.97
C VAL A 56 -15.82 7.91 9.74
N LYS A 57 -15.91 8.94 8.89
CA LYS A 57 -17.23 9.51 8.52
C LYS A 57 -18.09 8.51 7.76
N ILE A 58 -17.51 7.69 6.89
CA ILE A 58 -18.22 6.62 6.18
C ILE A 58 -18.72 5.58 7.19
N GLU A 59 -17.87 5.11 8.10
CA GLU A 59 -18.27 4.16 9.16
C GLU A 59 -19.42 4.70 10.01
N ASN A 60 -19.34 5.95 10.45
CA ASN A 60 -20.37 6.59 11.25
C ASN A 60 -21.70 6.76 10.49
N ALA A 61 -21.65 7.04 9.20
CA ALA A 61 -22.82 7.24 8.38
C ALA A 61 -23.52 5.93 7.98
N LEU A 62 -22.72 4.86 7.77
CA LEU A 62 -23.23 3.59 7.23
C LEU A 62 -23.35 2.46 8.27
N GLY A 63 -22.64 2.57 9.38
CA GLY A 63 -22.53 1.54 10.42
C GLY A 63 -21.62 0.37 10.01
N ASP A 64 -21.82 -0.19 8.84
CA ASP A 64 -20.99 -1.26 8.28
C ASP A 64 -20.45 -0.90 6.91
N VAL A 65 -19.11 -1.01 6.74
CA VAL A 65 -18.43 -0.77 5.47
C VAL A 65 -18.24 -2.09 4.75
N ALA A 66 -19.34 -2.59 4.16
CA ALA A 66 -19.39 -3.82 3.38
C ALA A 66 -19.63 -3.52 1.88
N PRO A 67 -19.31 -4.45 0.96
CA PRO A 67 -19.55 -4.26 -0.47
C PRO A 67 -20.99 -3.86 -0.79
N LYS A 68 -21.98 -4.57 -0.23
CA LYS A 68 -23.39 -4.28 -0.44
C LYS A 68 -23.77 -2.88 0.02
N THR A 69 -23.31 -2.48 1.20
CA THR A 69 -23.61 -1.17 1.79
C THR A 69 -23.02 -0.04 0.95
N ILE A 70 -21.75 -0.14 0.56
CA ILE A 70 -21.10 0.87 -0.31
C ILE A 70 -21.79 0.94 -1.68
N PHE A 71 -22.13 -0.20 -2.28
CA PHE A 71 -22.79 -0.23 -3.60
C PHE A 71 -24.17 0.45 -3.56
N GLN A 72 -24.96 0.21 -2.53
CA GLN A 72 -26.31 0.78 -2.36
C GLN A 72 -26.34 2.23 -1.89
N THR A 73 -25.26 2.71 -1.27
CA THR A 73 -25.18 4.08 -0.75
C THR A 73 -25.18 5.10 -1.90
N SER A 74 -25.93 6.19 -1.74
CA SER A 74 -25.97 7.25 -2.74
C SER A 74 -24.61 7.94 -2.89
N GLU A 75 -24.33 8.46 -4.08
CA GLU A 75 -23.11 9.26 -4.31
C GLU A 75 -23.07 10.50 -3.41
N GLU A 76 -24.24 11.11 -3.16
CA GLU A 76 -24.38 12.28 -2.30
C GLU A 76 -23.96 11.95 -0.85
N THR A 77 -24.40 10.82 -0.31
CA THR A 77 -24.02 10.38 1.04
C THR A 77 -22.52 10.19 1.16
N LEU A 78 -21.88 9.51 0.20
CA LEU A 78 -20.42 9.33 0.20
C LEU A 78 -19.68 10.67 0.08
N ARG A 79 -20.18 11.59 -0.73
CA ARG A 79 -19.61 12.94 -0.86
C ARG A 79 -19.71 13.74 0.43
N ASN A 80 -20.83 13.64 1.15
CA ASN A 80 -21.02 14.28 2.45
C ASN A 80 -20.04 13.74 3.51
N CYS A 81 -19.57 12.49 3.36
CA CYS A 81 -18.45 11.92 4.13
C CYS A 81 -17.07 12.45 3.72
N GLY A 82 -16.97 13.26 2.67
CA GLY A 82 -15.72 13.82 2.16
C GLY A 82 -15.07 12.99 1.04
N VAL A 83 -15.77 11.99 0.49
CA VAL A 83 -15.28 11.20 -0.64
C VAL A 83 -15.37 12.02 -1.93
N SER A 84 -14.27 12.15 -2.67
CA SER A 84 -14.30 12.81 -3.97
C SER A 84 -15.17 12.03 -4.97
N ARG A 85 -15.69 12.73 -6.01
CA ARG A 85 -16.49 12.08 -7.06
C ARG A 85 -15.76 10.88 -7.68
N GLN A 86 -14.47 11.04 -7.94
CA GLN A 86 -13.65 9.99 -8.53
C GLN A 86 -13.51 8.78 -7.59
N LYS A 87 -13.21 9.00 -6.31
CA LYS A 87 -13.11 7.91 -5.32
C LYS A 87 -14.44 7.24 -5.05
N THR A 88 -15.56 7.96 -5.13
CA THR A 88 -16.91 7.37 -5.06
C THR A 88 -17.09 6.33 -6.17
N ILE A 89 -16.70 6.65 -7.41
CA ILE A 89 -16.76 5.70 -8.53
C ILE A 89 -15.87 4.48 -8.25
N TYR A 90 -14.68 4.68 -7.69
CA TYR A 90 -13.73 3.59 -7.40
C TYR A 90 -14.23 2.65 -6.28
N LEU A 91 -14.79 3.21 -5.21
CA LEU A 91 -15.37 2.42 -4.13
C LEU A 91 -16.56 1.57 -4.63
N LYS A 92 -17.41 2.15 -5.48
CA LYS A 92 -18.54 1.43 -6.08
C LYS A 92 -18.07 0.34 -7.04
N ALA A 93 -17.08 0.61 -7.89
CA ALA A 93 -16.52 -0.38 -8.80
C ALA A 93 -15.90 -1.58 -8.05
N LEU A 94 -15.19 -1.33 -6.95
CA LEU A 94 -14.67 -2.39 -6.09
C LEU A 94 -15.80 -3.19 -5.46
N ALA A 95 -16.83 -2.52 -4.93
CA ALA A 95 -17.99 -3.18 -4.32
C ALA A 95 -18.75 -4.05 -5.34
N GLU A 96 -18.98 -3.53 -6.55
CA GLU A 96 -19.63 -4.24 -7.65
C GLU A 96 -18.86 -5.51 -8.04
N ALA A 97 -17.55 -5.41 -8.25
CA ALA A 97 -16.71 -6.54 -8.62
C ALA A 97 -16.76 -7.70 -7.60
N ILE A 98 -16.91 -7.38 -6.31
CA ILE A 98 -17.06 -8.39 -5.26
C ILE A 98 -18.46 -8.99 -5.27
N LEU A 99 -19.51 -8.17 -5.42
CA LEU A 99 -20.90 -8.65 -5.48
C LEU A 99 -21.15 -9.56 -6.69
N ASP A 100 -20.56 -9.22 -7.83
CA ASP A 100 -20.66 -9.99 -9.07
C ASP A 100 -19.69 -11.18 -9.11
N LYS A 101 -18.87 -11.36 -8.04
CA LYS A 101 -17.86 -12.41 -7.93
C LYS A 101 -16.79 -12.39 -9.03
N THR A 102 -16.58 -11.26 -9.70
CA THR A 102 -15.46 -11.05 -10.62
C THR A 102 -14.15 -10.84 -9.86
N LEU A 103 -14.23 -10.44 -8.59
CA LEU A 103 -13.14 -10.41 -7.62
C LEU A 103 -13.55 -11.20 -6.37
N VAL A 104 -12.77 -12.22 -6.01
CA VAL A 104 -12.98 -13.06 -4.82
C VAL A 104 -11.81 -12.84 -3.87
N LEU A 105 -12.00 -11.94 -2.88
CA LEU A 105 -10.94 -11.48 -1.99
C LEU A 105 -10.32 -12.60 -1.15
N GLU A 106 -11.12 -13.56 -0.72
CA GLU A 106 -10.73 -14.68 0.14
C GLU A 106 -9.71 -15.61 -0.52
N THR A 107 -9.57 -15.55 -1.83
CA THR A 107 -8.60 -16.37 -2.58
C THR A 107 -7.26 -15.68 -2.79
N LEU A 108 -7.16 -14.38 -2.55
CA LEU A 108 -5.98 -13.59 -2.90
C LEU A 108 -4.74 -14.00 -2.11
N SER A 109 -4.88 -14.33 -0.83
CA SER A 109 -3.76 -14.78 0.02
C SER A 109 -3.15 -16.13 -0.39
N GLN A 110 -3.86 -16.90 -1.24
CA GLN A 110 -3.39 -18.19 -1.74
C GLN A 110 -2.72 -18.08 -3.13
N LYS A 111 -2.73 -16.88 -3.73
CA LYS A 111 -2.23 -16.64 -5.08
C LYS A 111 -0.83 -16.04 -5.08
N HIS A 112 -0.10 -16.28 -6.17
CA HIS A 112 1.15 -15.56 -6.39
C HIS A 112 0.90 -14.04 -6.56
N PRO A 113 1.80 -13.15 -6.06
CA PRO A 113 1.63 -11.70 -6.18
C PRO A 113 1.30 -11.19 -7.59
N ASP A 114 1.85 -11.82 -8.63
CA ASP A 114 1.55 -11.45 -10.03
C ASP A 114 0.10 -11.78 -10.44
N GLU A 115 -0.48 -12.84 -9.89
CA GLU A 115 -1.87 -13.22 -10.13
C GLU A 115 -2.81 -12.24 -9.40
N VAL A 116 -2.50 -11.92 -8.14
CA VAL A 116 -3.21 -10.88 -7.38
C VAL A 116 -3.20 -9.55 -8.14
N ARG A 117 -2.03 -9.17 -8.69
CA ARG A 117 -1.89 -7.96 -9.49
C ARG A 117 -2.78 -7.98 -10.73
N LYS A 118 -2.79 -9.09 -11.47
CA LYS A 118 -3.63 -9.24 -12.67
C LYS A 118 -5.13 -9.10 -12.36
N GLU A 119 -5.58 -9.57 -11.22
CA GLU A 119 -6.98 -9.47 -10.81
C GLU A 119 -7.32 -8.05 -10.33
N LEU A 120 -6.54 -7.50 -9.41
CA LEU A 120 -6.83 -6.21 -8.81
C LEU A 120 -6.72 -5.05 -9.80
N ILE A 121 -5.81 -5.11 -10.77
CA ILE A 121 -5.62 -4.03 -11.77
C ILE A 121 -6.83 -3.86 -12.69
N GLN A 122 -7.70 -4.88 -12.82
CA GLN A 122 -8.94 -4.79 -13.60
C GLN A 122 -9.98 -3.90 -12.94
N ILE A 123 -9.85 -3.65 -11.63
CA ILE A 123 -10.83 -2.86 -10.89
C ILE A 123 -10.53 -1.38 -11.09
N LYS A 124 -11.53 -0.66 -11.57
CA LYS A 124 -11.41 0.80 -11.80
C LYS A 124 -11.01 1.52 -10.52
N GLY A 125 -9.88 2.22 -10.57
CA GLY A 125 -9.34 2.98 -9.44
C GLY A 125 -8.33 2.22 -8.59
N ILE A 126 -8.07 0.96 -8.87
CA ILE A 126 -6.98 0.21 -8.26
C ILE A 126 -5.78 0.20 -9.23
N GLY A 127 -4.76 0.98 -8.90
CA GLY A 127 -3.51 1.05 -9.65
C GLY A 127 -2.37 0.30 -8.96
N ASN A 128 -1.21 0.26 -9.62
CA ASN A 128 -0.04 -0.48 -9.11
C ASN A 128 0.34 -0.10 -7.68
N TRP A 129 0.33 1.19 -7.32
CA TRP A 129 0.65 1.60 -5.95
C TRP A 129 -0.31 0.98 -4.90
N THR A 130 -1.62 1.00 -5.17
CA THR A 130 -2.62 0.38 -4.28
C THR A 130 -2.40 -1.13 -4.16
N ILE A 131 -2.07 -1.79 -5.27
CA ILE A 131 -1.79 -3.23 -5.30
C ILE A 131 -0.51 -3.55 -4.51
N ASP A 132 0.57 -2.79 -4.73
CA ASP A 132 1.84 -2.98 -4.03
C ASP A 132 1.66 -2.85 -2.51
N VAL A 133 0.95 -1.81 -2.06
CA VAL A 133 0.68 -1.62 -0.63
C VAL A 133 -0.21 -2.72 -0.07
N TYR A 134 -1.23 -3.18 -0.80
CA TYR A 134 -2.08 -4.30 -0.38
C TYR A 134 -1.28 -5.61 -0.29
N LEU A 135 -0.45 -5.92 -1.28
CA LEU A 135 0.44 -7.08 -1.27
C LEU A 135 1.39 -7.05 -0.07
N MET A 136 1.98 -5.89 0.22
CA MET A 136 2.93 -5.75 1.33
C MET A 136 2.25 -5.75 2.70
N PHE A 137 1.16 -4.99 2.88
CA PHE A 137 0.58 -4.77 4.21
C PHE A 137 -0.47 -5.82 4.59
N SER A 138 -1.22 -6.33 3.64
CA SER A 138 -2.27 -7.32 3.91
C SER A 138 -1.81 -8.75 3.62
N LEU A 139 -1.23 -8.99 2.44
CA LEU A 139 -0.80 -10.33 2.06
C LEU A 139 0.64 -10.63 2.50
N GLN A 140 1.35 -9.69 3.10
CA GLN A 140 2.72 -9.83 3.64
C GLN A 140 3.71 -10.40 2.61
N SER A 141 3.53 -10.04 1.35
CA SER A 141 4.43 -10.45 0.26
C SER A 141 5.84 -9.91 0.48
N GLN A 142 6.85 -10.78 0.36
CA GLN A 142 8.22 -10.44 0.75
C GLN A 142 8.99 -9.68 -0.32
N ASP A 143 8.59 -9.79 -1.59
CA ASP A 143 9.39 -9.32 -2.73
C ASP A 143 8.64 -8.34 -3.63
N ILE A 144 8.17 -7.23 -3.05
CA ILE A 144 7.47 -6.14 -3.73
C ILE A 144 8.30 -4.87 -3.67
N LEU A 145 8.43 -4.18 -4.82
CA LEU A 145 8.99 -2.83 -4.93
C LEU A 145 7.91 -1.85 -5.39
N PRO A 146 7.39 -0.99 -4.53
CA PRO A 146 6.40 0.02 -4.92
C PRO A 146 7.07 1.22 -5.60
N ILE A 147 7.57 1.03 -6.82
CA ILE A 147 8.29 2.06 -7.61
C ILE A 147 7.40 3.26 -8.00
N GLY A 148 6.10 3.18 -7.76
CA GLY A 148 5.15 4.30 -7.87
C GLY A 148 5.05 5.15 -6.60
N ASP A 149 5.66 4.71 -5.50
CA ASP A 149 5.60 5.43 -4.22
C ASP A 149 6.65 6.54 -4.15
N ILE A 150 6.19 7.78 -3.91
CA ILE A 150 7.06 8.96 -3.90
C ILE A 150 8.10 8.92 -2.78
N ALA A 151 7.77 8.33 -1.63
CA ALA A 151 8.69 8.24 -0.51
C ALA A 151 9.81 7.24 -0.82
N VAL A 152 9.48 6.10 -1.44
CA VAL A 152 10.46 5.11 -1.90
C VAL A 152 11.39 5.72 -2.94
N VAL A 153 10.82 6.33 -4.00
CA VAL A 153 11.61 6.96 -5.07
C VAL A 153 12.54 8.04 -4.53
N ASN A 154 12.04 8.95 -3.70
CA ASN A 154 12.86 10.02 -3.13
C ASN A 154 13.95 9.49 -2.21
N THR A 155 13.69 8.41 -1.48
CA THR A 155 14.71 7.84 -0.59
C THR A 155 15.79 7.10 -1.38
N ILE A 156 15.43 6.41 -2.46
CA ILE A 156 16.43 5.78 -3.36
C ILE A 156 17.29 6.86 -4.00
N LYS A 157 16.71 7.96 -4.50
CA LYS A 157 17.47 9.11 -5.03
C LYS A 157 18.46 9.64 -4.00
N GLU A 158 18.01 9.86 -2.79
CA GLU A 158 18.80 10.41 -1.71
C GLU A 158 19.97 9.50 -1.30
N LEU A 159 19.72 8.22 -1.11
CA LEU A 159 20.67 7.29 -0.51
C LEU A 159 21.62 6.64 -1.53
N TYR A 160 21.15 6.48 -2.77
CA TYR A 160 21.93 5.80 -3.83
C TYR A 160 22.32 6.72 -4.99
N GLY A 161 21.84 7.97 -5.01
CA GLY A 161 22.09 8.89 -6.13
C GLY A 161 21.46 8.45 -7.45
N CYS A 162 20.45 7.58 -7.38
CA CYS A 162 19.80 6.98 -8.54
C CYS A 162 18.57 7.81 -8.92
N GLU A 163 18.58 8.50 -10.06
CA GLU A 163 17.52 9.43 -10.48
C GLU A 163 16.40 8.76 -11.29
N GLU A 164 16.75 7.82 -12.16
CA GLU A 164 15.83 7.22 -13.12
C GLU A 164 15.16 5.96 -12.55
N LYS A 165 13.86 5.81 -12.79
CA LYS A 165 13.08 4.66 -12.26
C LYS A 165 13.60 3.33 -12.76
N GLU A 166 14.00 3.25 -14.00
CA GLU A 166 14.59 2.06 -14.61
C GLU A 166 15.86 1.62 -13.88
N ALA A 167 16.72 2.58 -13.56
CA ALA A 167 17.94 2.31 -12.78
C ALA A 167 17.61 1.90 -11.33
N MET A 168 16.55 2.47 -10.72
CA MET A 168 16.08 2.04 -9.39
C MET A 168 15.57 0.60 -9.41
N ILE A 169 14.87 0.19 -10.46
CA ILE A 169 14.40 -1.20 -10.62
C ILE A 169 15.60 -2.15 -10.73
N VAL A 170 16.62 -1.79 -11.51
CA VAL A 170 17.86 -2.58 -11.65
C VAL A 170 18.59 -2.66 -10.31
N LEU A 171 18.72 -1.54 -9.59
CA LEU A 171 19.31 -1.51 -8.25
C LEU A 171 18.59 -2.48 -7.30
N ALA A 172 17.26 -2.47 -7.32
CA ALA A 172 16.44 -3.28 -6.44
C ALA A 172 16.48 -4.80 -6.74
N GLU A 173 17.04 -5.23 -7.86
CA GLU A 173 17.30 -6.64 -8.13
C GLU A 173 18.27 -7.25 -7.10
N ASN A 174 19.21 -6.42 -6.57
CA ASN A 174 20.12 -6.84 -5.51
C ASN A 174 19.43 -7.10 -4.16
N TRP A 175 18.21 -6.60 -3.97
CA TRP A 175 17.44 -6.78 -2.74
C TRP A 175 16.53 -8.01 -2.75
N LYS A 176 16.43 -8.70 -3.88
CA LYS A 176 15.67 -9.95 -3.98
C LYS A 176 16.26 -11.04 -3.04
N PRO A 177 15.37 -11.83 -2.43
CA PRO A 177 13.90 -11.87 -2.53
C PRO A 177 13.19 -11.02 -1.47
N TYR A 178 13.83 -9.99 -0.92
CA TYR A 178 13.35 -9.21 0.22
C TYR A 178 13.10 -7.73 -0.09
N ARG A 179 12.64 -7.40 -1.32
CA ARG A 179 12.38 -6.02 -1.74
C ARG A 179 11.35 -5.30 -0.86
N SER A 180 10.38 -6.01 -0.29
CA SER A 180 9.45 -5.43 0.68
C SER A 180 10.16 -4.98 1.97
N MET A 181 11.10 -5.77 2.48
CA MET A 181 11.90 -5.38 3.64
C MET A 181 12.78 -4.18 3.32
N ALA A 182 13.41 -4.14 2.16
CA ALA A 182 14.15 -2.98 1.68
C ALA A 182 13.27 -1.73 1.64
N THR A 183 12.04 -1.86 1.14
CA THR A 183 11.05 -0.77 1.12
C THR A 183 10.70 -0.28 2.54
N TYR A 184 10.55 -1.19 3.51
CA TYR A 184 10.28 -0.78 4.91
C TYR A 184 11.45 0.02 5.51
N PHE A 185 12.70 -0.33 5.22
CA PHE A 185 13.86 0.49 5.61
C PHE A 185 13.82 1.88 4.97
N LEU A 186 13.51 1.96 3.66
CA LEU A 186 13.42 3.23 2.94
C LEU A 186 12.30 4.12 3.49
N TRP A 187 11.12 3.57 3.76
CA TRP A 187 10.02 4.31 4.39
C TRP A 187 10.36 4.75 5.82
N HIS A 188 11.00 3.88 6.60
CA HIS A 188 11.43 4.24 7.96
C HIS A 188 12.34 5.46 7.92
N HIS A 189 13.40 5.44 7.11
CA HIS A 189 14.29 6.59 6.91
C HIS A 189 13.52 7.84 6.48
N TYR A 190 12.65 7.72 5.49
CA TYR A 190 11.85 8.83 4.96
C TYR A 190 10.99 9.50 6.04
N LEU A 191 10.38 8.72 6.91
CA LEU A 191 9.49 9.20 7.97
C LEU A 191 10.27 9.82 9.13
N VAL A 192 11.30 9.12 9.63
CA VAL A 192 12.13 9.62 10.74
C VAL A 192 12.79 10.95 10.37
N LYS A 193 13.36 11.06 9.18
CA LYS A 193 13.97 12.31 8.70
C LYS A 193 12.99 13.50 8.68
N ARG A 194 11.69 13.24 8.56
CA ARG A 194 10.62 14.24 8.52
C ARG A 194 9.87 14.39 9.84
N ASN A 195 10.36 13.78 10.92
CA ASN A 195 9.68 13.72 12.22
C ASN A 195 8.23 13.23 12.11
N ARG A 196 8.01 12.24 11.23
CA ARG A 196 6.71 11.58 11.02
C ARG A 196 6.77 10.15 11.52
N GLN A 197 5.62 9.63 11.94
CA GLN A 197 5.45 8.22 12.30
C GLN A 197 4.53 7.52 11.29
N PHE A 198 4.64 6.20 11.20
CA PHE A 198 3.63 5.40 10.53
C PHE A 198 2.30 5.55 11.27
N ILE A 199 1.27 6.06 10.59
CA ILE A 199 -0.11 6.19 11.09
C ILE A 199 -0.96 5.21 10.27
N PHE A 200 -1.62 4.26 10.94
CA PHE A 200 -2.46 3.24 10.30
C PHE A 200 -3.88 3.27 10.83
#